data_bcd30eced354f9e7cd19b0cbf15d651d
#
_entry.id   bcd30eced354f9e7cd19b0cbf15d651d
#
_cell.length_a   1.000
_cell.length_b   1.000
_cell.length_c   1.000
_cell.angle_alpha   90.00
_cell.angle_beta   90.00
_cell.angle_gamma   90.00
#
_symmetry.space_group_name_H-M   'P 1'
#
loop_
_entity.id
_entity.type
_entity.pdbx_description
1 polymer ?
#
loop_
_entity_poly.entity_id
_entity_poly.type
_entity_poly.pdbx_seq_one_letter_code
_entity_poly.pdbx_strand_id
1 'polypeptide(L)'
;MTIRPARAHDFPGFLGLAAQVEQWFGPMVEVPGFHDAVREHIDGRDGHAALVAPSSSGPGLLGGMLFGTRGPTYHVHWLVVSGRARGTGVGRALVEEAVRRWVRYPGEIEVVTFGPDHPGADVSGARVFYERLGFAPAEAAAPGPEGGSRQVFRRTVDRRQGIG
;
A
#
# COMPACT_ATOMS: atom_id res chain seq x y z
N MET A 1 0.07 -14.77 -10.98
CA MET A 1 0.48 -13.98 -9.80
C MET A 1 -0.44 -14.30 -8.63
N THR A 2 0.13 -14.61 -7.49
CA THR A 2 -0.64 -14.98 -6.31
C THR A 2 -0.53 -13.89 -5.26
N ILE A 3 -1.67 -13.42 -4.76
CA ILE A 3 -1.73 -12.51 -3.62
C ILE A 3 -2.31 -13.30 -2.45
N ARG A 4 -1.67 -13.22 -1.30
CA ARG A 4 -2.14 -13.91 -0.11
C ARG A 4 -1.96 -13.05 1.15
N PRO A 5 -2.68 -13.38 2.24
CA PRO A 5 -2.41 -12.74 3.53
C PRO A 5 -0.97 -12.98 3.96
N ALA A 6 -0.36 -11.97 4.57
CA ALA A 6 0.99 -12.08 5.07
C ALA A 6 1.04 -12.96 6.31
N ARG A 7 2.18 -13.60 6.52
CA ARG A 7 2.47 -14.45 7.68
C ARG A 7 3.73 -13.93 8.38
N ALA A 8 3.98 -14.42 9.59
CA ALA A 8 5.13 -13.97 10.37
C ALA A 8 6.45 -14.07 9.59
N HIS A 9 6.63 -15.12 8.79
CA HIS A 9 7.86 -15.31 8.02
C HIS A 9 8.04 -14.29 6.87
N ASP A 10 7.00 -13.52 6.56
CA ASP A 10 7.09 -12.47 5.54
C ASP A 10 7.68 -11.16 6.07
N PHE A 11 7.84 -11.04 7.39
CA PHE A 11 8.34 -9.82 8.00
C PHE A 11 9.65 -9.32 7.36
N PRO A 12 10.69 -10.16 7.18
CA PRO A 12 11.92 -9.70 6.53
C PRO A 12 11.68 -9.20 5.10
N GLY A 13 10.71 -9.77 4.40
CA GLY A 13 10.35 -9.33 3.05
C GLY A 13 9.80 -7.91 3.04
N PHE A 14 9.00 -7.55 4.03
CA PHE A 14 8.52 -6.16 4.18
C PHE A 14 9.67 -5.20 4.40
N LEU A 15 10.66 -5.58 5.20
CA LEU A 15 11.83 -4.73 5.41
C LEU A 15 12.63 -4.56 4.12
N GLY A 16 12.75 -5.62 3.34
CA GLY A 16 13.42 -5.55 2.04
C GLY A 16 12.73 -4.60 1.07
N LEU A 17 11.40 -4.61 1.05
CA LEU A 17 10.63 -3.66 0.23
C LEU A 17 10.80 -2.23 0.75
N ALA A 18 10.74 -2.04 2.06
CA ALA A 18 10.88 -0.71 2.66
C ALA A 18 12.24 -0.09 2.33
N ALA A 19 13.30 -0.88 2.35
CA ALA A 19 14.65 -0.41 2.04
C ALA A 19 14.72 0.23 0.65
N GLN A 20 13.94 -0.24 -0.30
CA GLN A 20 13.96 0.27 -1.66
C GLN A 20 13.37 1.67 -1.81
N VAL A 21 12.57 2.12 -0.84
CA VAL A 21 11.83 3.39 -0.96
C VAL A 21 12.17 4.40 0.13
N GLU A 22 13.12 4.10 1.01
CA GLU A 22 13.51 5.01 2.10
C GLU A 22 13.98 6.36 1.59
N GLN A 23 14.58 6.41 0.42
CA GLN A 23 15.03 7.66 -0.18
C GLN A 23 13.87 8.63 -0.45
N TRP A 24 12.65 8.14 -0.59
CA TRP A 24 11.47 8.97 -0.85
C TRP A 24 10.59 9.15 0.39
N PHE A 25 10.47 8.11 1.21
CA PHE A 25 9.53 8.11 2.35
C PHE A 25 10.22 8.33 3.70
N GLY A 26 11.55 8.32 3.73
CA GLY A 26 12.29 8.41 4.98
C GLY A 26 12.57 7.05 5.62
N PRO A 27 13.29 7.03 6.73
CA PRO A 27 13.72 5.79 7.39
C PRO A 27 12.54 4.91 7.81
N MET A 28 12.68 3.60 7.62
CA MET A 28 11.69 2.60 8.01
C MET A 28 12.33 1.33 8.55
N VAL A 29 13.35 0.82 7.86
CA VAL A 29 13.91 -0.50 8.14
C VAL A 29 14.40 -0.66 9.58
N GLU A 30 14.95 0.41 10.16
CA GLU A 30 15.46 0.38 11.53
C GLU A 30 14.58 1.16 12.52
N VAL A 31 13.37 1.53 12.09
CA VAL A 31 12.44 2.29 12.94
C VAL A 31 11.50 1.33 13.66
N PRO A 32 11.56 1.25 15.00
CA PRO A 32 10.71 0.31 15.76
C PRO A 32 9.21 0.49 15.49
N GLY A 33 8.76 1.73 15.30
CA GLY A 33 7.35 1.99 14.99
C GLY A 33 6.90 1.35 13.68
N PHE A 34 7.78 1.31 12.68
CA PHE A 34 7.45 0.61 11.42
C PHE A 34 7.39 -0.90 11.64
N HIS A 35 8.33 -1.46 12.41
CA HIS A 35 8.31 -2.89 12.75
C HIS A 35 7.01 -3.27 13.44
N ASP A 36 6.59 -2.47 14.42
CA ASP A 36 5.36 -2.71 15.16
C ASP A 36 4.15 -2.65 14.25
N ALA A 37 4.10 -1.66 13.36
CA ALA A 37 2.99 -1.53 12.40
C ALA A 37 2.89 -2.75 11.49
N VAL A 38 4.01 -3.21 10.95
CA VAL A 38 4.02 -4.41 10.09
C VAL A 38 3.51 -5.62 10.85
N ARG A 39 4.00 -5.83 12.08
CA ARG A 39 3.56 -6.96 12.89
C ARG A 39 2.08 -6.91 13.25
N GLU A 40 1.57 -5.74 13.59
CA GLU A 40 0.15 -5.56 13.88
C GLU A 40 -0.72 -5.90 12.68
N HIS A 41 -0.31 -5.49 11.49
CA HIS A 41 -1.05 -5.81 10.27
C HIS A 41 -0.95 -7.29 9.92
N ILE A 42 0.22 -7.91 10.09
CA ILE A 42 0.38 -9.35 9.88
C ILE A 42 -0.50 -10.14 10.85
N ASP A 43 -0.53 -9.70 12.10
CA ASP A 43 -1.35 -10.37 13.13
C ASP A 43 -2.85 -10.15 12.94
N GLY A 44 -3.24 -9.18 12.12
CA GLY A 44 -4.64 -8.90 11.85
C GLY A 44 -5.38 -8.27 13.01
N ARG A 45 -4.70 -7.51 13.87
CA ARG A 45 -5.30 -6.89 15.05
C ARG A 45 -5.97 -5.56 14.73
N ASP A 46 -7.03 -5.27 15.47
CA ASP A 46 -7.67 -3.94 15.49
C ASP A 46 -8.03 -3.38 14.11
N GLY A 47 -8.52 -4.24 13.23
CA GLY A 47 -8.92 -3.79 11.89
C GLY A 47 -7.74 -3.57 10.96
N HIS A 48 -6.62 -4.25 11.20
CA HIS A 48 -5.45 -4.21 10.34
C HIS A 48 -5.28 -5.52 9.59
N ALA A 49 -4.74 -5.45 8.38
CA ALA A 49 -4.42 -6.65 7.60
C ALA A 49 -3.22 -6.37 6.71
N ALA A 50 -2.55 -7.43 6.30
CA ALA A 50 -1.42 -7.34 5.40
C ALA A 50 -1.56 -8.35 4.28
N LEU A 51 -1.25 -7.93 3.06
CA LEU A 51 -1.22 -8.79 1.88
C LEU A 51 0.19 -8.78 1.28
N VAL A 52 0.58 -9.88 0.69
CA VAL A 52 1.87 -10.00 0.02
C VAL A 52 1.71 -10.65 -1.35
N ALA A 53 2.62 -10.27 -2.23
CA ALA A 53 2.84 -10.92 -3.52
C ALA A 53 4.22 -11.58 -3.46
N PRO A 54 4.28 -12.90 -3.15
CA PRO A 54 5.57 -13.57 -3.04
C PRO A 54 6.24 -13.72 -4.39
N SER A 55 7.57 -13.75 -4.40
CA SER A 55 8.32 -14.10 -5.58
C SER A 55 8.15 -15.59 -5.89
N SER A 56 7.91 -15.92 -7.16
CA SER A 56 7.83 -17.32 -7.59
C SER A 56 9.20 -17.90 -7.94
N SER A 57 10.21 -17.06 -8.09
CA SER A 57 11.54 -17.46 -8.55
C SER A 57 12.61 -17.42 -7.45
N GLY A 58 12.23 -17.18 -6.19
CA GLY A 58 13.17 -17.13 -5.09
C GLY A 58 12.57 -16.50 -3.85
N PRO A 59 13.40 -16.26 -2.82
CA PRO A 59 12.93 -15.63 -1.59
C PRO A 59 12.58 -14.17 -1.82
N GLY A 60 11.80 -13.62 -0.90
CA GLY A 60 11.44 -12.21 -0.92
C GLY A 60 10.05 -11.98 -1.50
N LEU A 61 9.70 -10.70 -1.56
CA LEU A 61 8.38 -10.27 -1.99
C LEU A 61 8.48 -9.40 -3.24
N LEU A 62 7.54 -9.58 -4.16
CA LEU A 62 7.37 -8.67 -5.28
C LEU A 62 6.61 -7.41 -4.87
N GLY A 63 5.79 -7.50 -3.83
CA GLY A 63 5.08 -6.37 -3.28
C GLY A 63 4.44 -6.72 -1.97
N GLY A 64 4.05 -5.69 -1.22
CA GLY A 64 3.36 -5.85 0.05
C GLY A 64 2.47 -4.66 0.34
N MET A 65 1.43 -4.89 1.12
CA MET A 65 0.47 -3.85 1.49
C MET A 65 0.00 -4.03 2.91
N LEU A 66 -0.10 -2.91 3.62
CA LEU A 66 -0.74 -2.82 4.93
C LEU A 66 -2.06 -2.07 4.75
N PHE A 67 -3.16 -2.64 5.25
CA PHE A 67 -4.49 -2.14 4.96
C PHE A 67 -5.34 -2.04 6.22
N GLY A 68 -6.16 -0.99 6.31
CA GLY A 68 -7.16 -0.83 7.36
C GLY A 68 -8.48 -1.39 6.86
N THR A 69 -9.02 -2.39 7.57
CA THR A 69 -10.17 -3.18 7.11
C THR A 69 -11.51 -2.71 7.66
N ARG A 70 -11.54 -1.64 8.44
CA ARG A 70 -12.79 -1.13 9.02
C ARG A 70 -13.34 0.00 8.18
N GLY A 71 -14.53 -0.24 7.62
CA GLY A 71 -15.24 0.76 6.83
C GLY A 71 -16.12 1.67 7.70
N PRO A 72 -16.85 2.60 7.05
CA PRO A 72 -16.98 2.75 5.59
C PRO A 72 -15.78 3.40 4.89
N THR A 73 -14.82 3.97 5.63
CA THR A 73 -13.61 4.52 5.06
C THR A 73 -12.44 3.59 5.36
N TYR A 74 -11.97 2.92 4.33
CA TYR A 74 -10.84 1.99 4.40
C TYR A 74 -9.55 2.71 4.06
N HIS A 75 -8.41 2.22 4.52
CA HIS A 75 -7.14 2.90 4.31
C HIS A 75 -6.07 1.96 3.77
N VAL A 76 -5.38 2.40 2.72
CA VAL A 76 -4.10 1.82 2.35
C VAL A 76 -3.06 2.49 3.23
N HIS A 77 -2.58 1.80 4.27
CA HIS A 77 -1.61 2.35 5.19
C HIS A 77 -0.20 2.36 4.60
N TRP A 78 0.09 1.41 3.73
CA TRP A 78 1.41 1.26 3.13
C TRP A 78 1.30 0.32 1.92
N LEU A 79 1.96 0.65 0.83
CA LEU A 79 1.98 -0.18 -0.38
C LEU A 79 3.29 0.05 -1.10
N VAL A 80 4.06 -1.02 -1.25
CA VAL A 80 5.32 -0.96 -1.97
C VAL A 80 5.44 -2.14 -2.92
N VAL A 81 5.84 -1.87 -4.16
CA VAL A 81 6.13 -2.88 -5.17
C VAL A 81 7.63 -2.84 -5.44
N SER A 82 8.26 -4.01 -5.45
CA SER A 82 9.68 -4.12 -5.75
C SER A 82 10.00 -3.51 -7.11
N GLY A 83 11.15 -2.84 -7.22
CA GLY A 83 11.58 -2.25 -8.49
C GLY A 83 11.60 -3.25 -9.64
N ARG A 84 11.96 -4.50 -9.35
CA ARG A 84 12.00 -5.58 -10.37
C ARG A 84 10.61 -6.03 -10.85
N ALA A 85 9.56 -5.64 -10.14
CA ALA A 85 8.19 -6.05 -10.47
C ALA A 85 7.29 -4.88 -10.87
N ARG A 86 7.83 -3.66 -10.95
CA ARG A 86 7.03 -2.50 -11.37
C ARG A 86 6.55 -2.66 -12.80
N GLY A 87 5.33 -2.21 -13.05
CA GLY A 87 4.72 -2.31 -14.36
C GLY A 87 4.17 -3.68 -14.70
N THR A 88 4.19 -4.64 -13.77
CA THR A 88 3.71 -6.00 -14.00
C THR A 88 2.34 -6.27 -13.40
N GLY A 89 1.70 -5.27 -12.78
CA GLY A 89 0.36 -5.42 -12.22
C GLY A 89 0.31 -5.87 -10.76
N VAL A 90 1.45 -5.95 -10.07
CA VAL A 90 1.50 -6.39 -8.67
C VAL A 90 0.72 -5.43 -7.77
N GLY A 91 0.95 -4.12 -7.91
CA GLY A 91 0.26 -3.12 -7.09
C GLY A 91 -1.24 -3.16 -7.30
N ARG A 92 -1.68 -3.25 -8.56
CA ARG A 92 -3.11 -3.37 -8.87
C ARG A 92 -3.70 -4.62 -8.23
N ALA A 93 -3.00 -5.74 -8.35
CA ALA A 93 -3.48 -7.01 -7.79
C ALA A 93 -3.63 -6.93 -6.27
N LEU A 94 -2.69 -6.27 -5.58
CA LEU A 94 -2.78 -6.08 -4.13
C LEU A 94 -4.01 -5.26 -3.75
N VAL A 95 -4.24 -4.12 -4.41
CA VAL A 95 -5.39 -3.26 -4.13
C VAL A 95 -6.70 -3.98 -4.41
N GLU A 96 -6.81 -4.63 -5.57
CA GLU A 96 -8.05 -5.33 -5.94
C GLU A 96 -8.33 -6.52 -5.02
N GLU A 97 -7.29 -7.19 -4.53
CA GLU A 97 -7.48 -8.27 -3.56
C GLU A 97 -8.02 -7.73 -2.22
N ALA A 98 -7.53 -6.57 -1.76
CA ALA A 98 -8.04 -5.92 -0.56
C ALA A 98 -9.50 -5.52 -0.72
N VAL A 99 -9.85 -4.97 -1.89
CA VAL A 99 -11.24 -4.60 -2.19
C VAL A 99 -12.12 -5.84 -2.11
N ARG A 100 -11.70 -6.92 -2.76
CA ARG A 100 -12.48 -8.16 -2.79
C ARG A 100 -12.66 -8.78 -1.39
N ARG A 101 -11.64 -8.71 -0.55
CA ARG A 101 -11.67 -9.36 0.75
C ARG A 101 -12.41 -8.55 1.82
N TRP A 102 -12.22 -7.24 1.83
CA TRP A 102 -12.61 -6.43 3.00
C TRP A 102 -13.53 -5.27 2.72
N VAL A 103 -13.52 -4.72 1.50
CA VAL A 103 -14.29 -3.52 1.25
C VAL A 103 -15.75 -3.87 1.01
N ARG A 104 -16.62 -3.30 1.83
CA ARG A 104 -18.07 -3.41 1.67
C ARG A 104 -18.59 -2.13 1.08
N TYR A 105 -19.53 -2.24 0.17
CA TYR A 105 -20.08 -1.05 -0.49
C TYR A 105 -21.46 -0.72 0.09
N PRO A 106 -21.84 0.57 0.14
CA PRO A 106 -21.01 1.69 -0.30
C PRO A 106 -19.87 1.97 0.69
N GLY A 107 -18.74 2.38 0.14
CA GLY A 107 -17.57 2.70 0.95
C GLY A 107 -16.57 3.50 0.16
N GLU A 108 -15.48 3.90 0.82
CA GLU A 108 -14.40 4.59 0.16
C GLU A 108 -13.05 4.10 0.67
N ILE A 109 -12.03 4.24 -0.15
CA ILE A 109 -10.66 3.88 0.18
C ILE A 109 -9.81 5.13 0.09
N GLU A 110 -9.00 5.37 1.12
CA GLU A 110 -8.07 6.49 1.14
C GLU A 110 -6.64 5.99 1.20
N VAL A 111 -5.75 6.74 0.56
CA VAL A 111 -4.31 6.53 0.67
C VAL A 111 -3.66 7.90 0.73
N VAL A 112 -2.59 8.02 1.52
CA VAL A 112 -1.76 9.22 1.54
C VAL A 112 -0.52 8.92 0.72
N THR A 113 -0.28 9.73 -0.30
CA THR A 113 0.89 9.57 -1.17
C THR A 113 1.58 10.92 -1.37
N PHE A 114 2.54 10.98 -2.27
CA PHE A 114 3.29 12.20 -2.52
C PHE A 114 2.38 13.32 -3.01
N GLY A 115 2.62 14.53 -2.50
CA GLY A 115 2.02 15.71 -3.09
C GLY A 115 2.63 16.00 -4.47
N PRO A 116 2.01 16.90 -5.26
CA PRO A 116 2.49 17.14 -6.62
C PRO A 116 3.90 17.74 -6.68
N ASP A 117 4.34 18.39 -5.59
CA ASP A 117 5.65 19.04 -5.52
C ASP A 117 6.75 18.13 -4.95
N HIS A 118 6.39 16.93 -4.49
CA HIS A 118 7.37 16.03 -3.88
C HIS A 118 8.29 15.45 -4.96
N PRO A 119 9.62 15.44 -4.72
CA PRO A 119 10.54 14.86 -5.71
C PRO A 119 10.26 13.40 -6.05
N GLY A 120 9.72 12.65 -5.11
CA GLY A 120 9.37 11.24 -5.30
C GLY A 120 8.12 11.01 -6.15
N ALA A 121 7.32 12.04 -6.39
CA ALA A 121 6.06 11.90 -7.11
C ALA A 121 6.25 11.35 -8.53
N ASP A 122 7.14 11.95 -9.30
CA ASP A 122 7.38 11.53 -10.67
C ASP A 122 8.20 10.24 -10.74
N VAL A 123 9.25 10.16 -9.93
CA VAL A 123 10.18 9.01 -9.96
C VAL A 123 9.49 7.72 -9.53
N SER A 124 8.65 7.79 -8.51
CA SER A 124 7.95 6.60 -8.01
C SER A 124 6.76 6.20 -8.85
N GLY A 125 6.16 7.14 -9.58
CA GLY A 125 4.93 6.90 -10.34
C GLY A 125 3.71 6.67 -9.47
N ALA A 126 3.79 6.93 -8.15
CA ALA A 126 2.72 6.60 -7.22
C ALA A 126 1.41 7.33 -7.53
N ARG A 127 1.48 8.63 -7.85
CA ARG A 127 0.27 9.39 -8.16
C ARG A 127 -0.45 8.85 -9.39
N VAL A 128 0.29 8.57 -10.46
CA VAL A 128 -0.27 8.00 -11.69
C VAL A 128 -0.84 6.61 -11.42
N PHE A 129 -0.14 5.83 -10.60
CA PHE A 129 -0.60 4.50 -10.21
C PHE A 129 -1.98 4.55 -9.55
N TYR A 130 -2.15 5.43 -8.55
CA TYR A 130 -3.44 5.54 -7.88
C TYR A 130 -4.53 6.08 -8.77
N GLU A 131 -4.22 7.05 -9.63
CA GLU A 131 -5.19 7.58 -10.59
C GLU A 131 -5.69 6.49 -11.54
N ARG A 132 -4.81 5.61 -12.00
CA ARG A 132 -5.18 4.49 -12.88
C ARG A 132 -6.06 3.46 -12.17
N LEU A 133 -5.98 3.40 -10.84
CA LEU A 133 -6.82 2.52 -10.05
C LEU A 133 -8.16 3.15 -9.65
N GLY A 134 -8.45 4.34 -10.14
CA GLY A 134 -9.72 5.02 -9.87
C GLY A 134 -9.69 5.95 -8.65
N PHE A 135 -8.52 6.20 -8.09
CA PHE A 135 -8.39 7.18 -7.02
C PHE A 135 -8.25 8.58 -7.59
N ALA A 136 -8.84 9.55 -6.92
CA ALA A 136 -8.74 10.96 -7.31
C ALA A 136 -8.00 11.75 -6.23
N PRO A 137 -7.18 12.74 -6.63
CA PRO A 137 -6.54 13.63 -5.66
C PRO A 137 -7.58 14.34 -4.80
N ALA A 138 -7.31 14.42 -3.51
CA ALA A 138 -8.18 15.05 -2.54
C ALA A 138 -7.39 16.09 -1.73
N GLU A 139 -7.70 16.25 -0.45
CA GLU A 139 -7.05 17.28 0.37
C GLU A 139 -5.57 17.02 0.63
N ALA A 140 -4.83 18.09 0.93
CA ALA A 140 -3.44 17.96 1.33
C ALA A 140 -3.35 17.23 2.68
N ALA A 141 -2.32 16.42 2.85
CA ALA A 141 -2.03 15.75 4.10
C ALA A 141 -0.82 16.39 4.78
N ALA A 142 -0.59 16.04 6.05
CA ALA A 142 0.59 16.53 6.77
C ALA A 142 1.87 16.08 6.06
N PRO A 143 2.92 16.92 6.05
CA PRO A 143 4.19 16.52 5.43
C PRO A 143 4.76 15.24 6.05
N GLY A 144 5.49 14.49 5.25
CA GLY A 144 6.14 13.27 5.72
C GLY A 144 7.32 13.55 6.64
N PRO A 145 7.89 12.49 7.25
CA PRO A 145 9.06 12.63 8.11
C PRO A 145 10.25 13.31 7.43
N GLU A 146 10.35 13.14 6.12
CA GLU A 146 11.40 13.76 5.30
C GLU A 146 11.08 15.20 4.91
N GLY A 147 9.92 15.73 5.33
CA GLY A 147 9.51 17.10 5.06
C GLY A 147 8.84 17.33 3.72
N GLY A 148 8.67 16.31 2.90
CA GLY A 148 8.04 16.42 1.59
C GLY A 148 6.52 16.53 1.67
N SER A 149 5.91 17.20 0.68
CA SER A 149 4.45 17.35 0.62
C SER A 149 3.76 16.01 0.39
N ARG A 150 2.59 15.85 0.99
CA ARG A 150 1.76 14.67 0.82
C ARG A 150 0.30 15.07 0.55
N GLN A 151 -0.42 14.16 -0.08
CA GLN A 151 -1.81 14.39 -0.46
C GLN A 151 -2.62 13.12 -0.30
N VAL A 152 -3.87 13.27 0.13
CA VAL A 152 -4.82 12.17 0.20
C VAL A 152 -5.35 11.90 -1.22
N PHE A 153 -5.41 10.62 -1.59
CA PHE A 153 -6.11 10.16 -2.76
C PHE A 153 -7.28 9.29 -2.30
N ARG A 154 -8.42 9.41 -2.97
CA ARG A 154 -9.65 8.74 -2.53
C ARG A 154 -10.35 8.06 -3.69
N ARG A 155 -10.84 6.84 -3.44
CA ARG A 155 -11.65 6.07 -4.40
C ARG A 155 -12.97 5.69 -3.76
N THR A 156 -14.07 6.00 -4.41
CA THR A 156 -15.41 5.59 -3.97
C THR A 156 -15.72 4.22 -4.52
N VAL A 157 -16.29 3.35 -3.68
CA VAL A 157 -16.70 2.01 -4.09
C VAL A 157 -18.21 1.90 -3.86
N ASP A 158 -18.99 2.01 -4.95
CA ASP A 158 -20.46 1.98 -4.89
C ASP A 158 -21.03 0.60 -5.17
N ARG A 159 -20.29 -0.22 -5.89
CA ARG A 159 -20.71 -1.56 -6.28
C ARG A 159 -19.55 -2.52 -6.11
N ARG A 160 -19.87 -3.80 -5.97
CA ARG A 160 -18.85 -4.83 -5.98
C ARG A 160 -18.15 -4.82 -7.32
N GLN A 161 -16.84 -4.66 -7.30
CA GLN A 161 -16.01 -4.69 -8.50
C GLN A 161 -15.80 -6.14 -8.95
N GLY A 162 -15.60 -6.32 -10.25
CA GLY A 162 -15.17 -7.61 -10.79
C GLY A 162 -16.25 -8.68 -10.88
N ILE A 163 -17.52 -8.32 -10.72
CA ILE A 163 -18.62 -9.22 -11.07
C ILE A 163 -18.88 -8.99 -12.55
N GLY A 164 -18.34 -9.86 -13.31
CA GLY A 164 -18.63 -9.88 -14.74
C GLY A 164 -19.98 -10.46 -15.01
#